data_4cf34467f0a0d6c49f596427cc5e92a2
#
_entry.id   4cf34467f0a0d6c49f596427cc5e92a2
#
_cell.length_a   1.000
_cell.length_b   1.000
_cell.length_c   1.000
_cell.angle_alpha   90.00
_cell.angle_beta   90.00
_cell.angle_gamma   90.00
#
_symmetry.space_group_name_H-M   'P 1'
#
loop_
_entity.id
_entity.type
_entity.pdbx_description
1 polymer ?
#
loop_
_entity_poly.entity_id
_entity_poly.type
_entity_poly.pdbx_seq_one_letter_code
_entity_poly.pdbx_strand_id
1 'polypeptide(L)'
;DCYENFNSHHAGGRIKQFNEGYLLTVGDFKLPEDFKLEIEKESDLGKVLYIDKNWNSSIFSYGHRNPQGLIIKDETIFSTEHGPFGGDELNIVAEGKDYGWPSSAYGFTYGLENIYELDHGQDFEEPIYFFTPSIGISELTIYEGKEFPRWNDFVLITSLKDMTVYSLKLDSEGKSVIHVGEMYIGERIRDITLANDGRLVMAGDLGSLIIASRTEKDIP
;
A
#
# COMPACT_ATOMS: atom_id res chain seq x y z
N ASP A 1 -17.42 -21.22 4.80
CA ASP A 1 -16.65 -22.09 5.70
C ASP A 1 -15.24 -21.55 5.83
N CYS A 2 -14.82 -21.22 7.06
CA CYS A 2 -13.42 -20.85 7.30
C CYS A 2 -12.58 -22.12 7.11
N TYR A 3 -11.57 -22.03 6.24
CA TYR A 3 -10.60 -23.12 6.07
C TYR A 3 -9.91 -23.40 7.41
N GLU A 4 -9.69 -24.66 7.76
CA GLU A 4 -9.01 -25.07 9.00
C GLU A 4 -7.61 -24.47 9.18
N ASN A 5 -7.02 -23.89 8.11
CA ASN A 5 -5.71 -23.26 8.06
C ASN A 5 -5.77 -21.75 7.81
N PHE A 6 -6.84 -21.07 8.21
CA PHE A 6 -6.94 -19.61 8.04
C PHE A 6 -5.76 -18.90 8.72
N ASN A 7 -4.94 -18.27 7.91
CA ASN A 7 -3.80 -17.47 8.39
C ASN A 7 -4.22 -15.99 8.44
N SER A 8 -4.12 -15.35 9.59
CA SER A 8 -4.45 -13.94 9.75
C SER A 8 -3.40 -12.96 9.19
N HIS A 9 -2.31 -13.49 8.61
CA HIS A 9 -1.31 -12.66 7.93
C HIS A 9 -1.75 -12.33 6.51
N HIS A 10 -1.23 -11.24 5.98
CA HIS A 10 -1.52 -10.76 4.62
C HIS A 10 -3.02 -10.53 4.36
N ALA A 11 -3.72 -9.91 5.29
CA ALA A 11 -5.16 -9.76 5.19
C ALA A 11 -5.60 -8.59 4.29
N GLY A 12 -4.72 -7.61 4.05
CA GLY A 12 -5.15 -6.34 3.44
C GLY A 12 -6.07 -5.58 4.39
N GLY A 13 -7.26 -5.20 3.94
CA GLY A 13 -8.35 -4.69 4.77
C GLY A 13 -8.55 -3.17 4.74
N ARG A 14 -7.95 -2.46 3.79
CA ARG A 14 -8.23 -1.03 3.60
C ARG A 14 -9.50 -0.84 2.81
N ILE A 15 -10.34 0.07 3.28
CA ILE A 15 -11.59 0.45 2.62
C ILE A 15 -11.63 1.96 2.40
N LYS A 16 -11.98 2.38 1.19
CA LYS A 16 -12.15 3.80 0.82
C LYS A 16 -13.40 3.97 -0.03
N GLN A 17 -14.12 5.06 0.16
CA GLN A 17 -15.24 5.42 -0.69
C GLN A 17 -14.75 5.68 -2.12
N PHE A 18 -15.43 5.10 -3.11
CA PHE A 18 -15.13 5.28 -4.53
C PHE A 18 -16.43 5.28 -5.31
N ASN A 19 -16.70 6.37 -6.03
CA ASN A 19 -17.96 6.59 -6.72
C ASN A 19 -19.17 6.40 -5.77
N GLU A 20 -20.16 5.59 -6.15
CA GLU A 20 -21.33 5.29 -5.32
C GLU A 20 -21.12 4.09 -4.37
N GLY A 21 -19.89 3.57 -4.27
CA GLY A 21 -19.54 2.39 -3.48
C GLY A 21 -18.21 2.54 -2.74
N TYR A 22 -17.50 1.43 -2.60
CA TYR A 22 -16.24 1.37 -1.88
C TYR A 22 -15.24 0.49 -2.61
N LEU A 23 -13.96 0.81 -2.48
CA LEU A 23 -12.87 -0.12 -2.77
C LEU A 23 -12.39 -0.76 -1.48
N LEU A 24 -12.17 -2.07 -1.52
CA LEU A 24 -11.64 -2.87 -0.41
C LEU A 24 -10.42 -3.65 -0.87
N THR A 25 -9.30 -3.49 -0.18
CA THR A 25 -8.12 -4.32 -0.42
C THR A 25 -8.22 -5.65 0.32
N VAL A 26 -7.94 -6.75 -0.35
CA VAL A 26 -7.92 -8.10 0.22
C VAL A 26 -6.60 -8.76 -0.14
N GLY A 27 -5.87 -9.22 0.86
CA GLY A 27 -4.60 -9.90 0.66
C GLY A 27 -4.75 -11.39 0.33
N ASP A 28 -3.60 -12.06 0.12
CA ASP A 28 -3.54 -13.48 -0.22
C ASP A 28 -3.67 -14.41 1.00
N PHE A 29 -3.78 -13.86 2.22
CA PHE A 29 -3.81 -14.56 3.51
C PHE A 29 -2.66 -15.56 3.71
N LYS A 30 -1.55 -15.37 2.99
CA LYS A 30 -0.38 -16.26 3.02
C LYS A 30 -0.76 -17.72 2.76
N LEU A 31 -1.67 -17.95 1.81
CA LEU A 31 -2.03 -19.30 1.42
C LEU A 31 -0.81 -20.08 0.90
N PRO A 32 -0.76 -21.40 1.13
CA PRO A 32 0.28 -22.26 0.57
C PRO A 32 0.37 -22.12 -0.95
N GLU A 33 1.54 -22.37 -1.52
CA GLU A 33 1.82 -22.19 -2.95
C GLU A 33 0.90 -23.00 -3.86
N ASP A 34 0.45 -24.18 -3.39
CA ASP A 34 -0.47 -25.05 -4.12
C ASP A 34 -1.86 -24.42 -4.37
N PHE A 35 -2.25 -23.43 -3.55
CA PHE A 35 -3.50 -22.67 -3.69
C PHE A 35 -3.35 -21.38 -4.49
N LYS A 36 -2.13 -20.98 -4.88
CA LYS A 36 -1.89 -19.72 -5.61
C LYS A 36 -2.61 -19.69 -6.96
N LEU A 37 -2.72 -20.83 -7.65
CA LEU A 37 -3.44 -20.93 -8.92
C LEU A 37 -4.97 -20.75 -8.77
N GLU A 38 -5.53 -21.05 -7.60
CA GLU A 38 -6.97 -20.85 -7.31
C GLU A 38 -7.27 -19.38 -6.97
N ILE A 39 -6.28 -18.65 -6.43
CA ILE A 39 -6.39 -17.21 -6.15
C ILE A 39 -6.58 -16.42 -7.45
N GLU A 40 -6.05 -16.91 -8.57
CA GLU A 40 -5.99 -16.14 -9.83
C GLU A 40 -7.36 -15.94 -10.49
N LYS A 41 -8.36 -16.79 -10.31
CA LYS A 41 -9.52 -16.79 -11.22
C LYS A 41 -10.90 -16.54 -10.59
N GLU A 42 -11.19 -16.96 -9.36
CA GLU A 42 -12.56 -16.89 -8.82
C GLU A 42 -12.65 -16.47 -7.35
N SER A 43 -11.53 -16.25 -6.68
CA SER A 43 -11.47 -15.90 -5.26
C SER A 43 -11.34 -14.39 -5.07
N ASP A 44 -11.90 -13.88 -4.00
CA ASP A 44 -11.71 -12.47 -3.57
C ASP A 44 -10.30 -12.20 -3.01
N LEU A 45 -9.46 -13.25 -2.85
CA LEU A 45 -8.12 -13.13 -2.29
C LEU A 45 -7.12 -12.53 -3.28
N GLY A 46 -6.19 -11.72 -2.80
CA GLY A 46 -5.20 -11.04 -3.62
C GLY A 46 -5.83 -10.04 -4.61
N LYS A 47 -6.87 -9.33 -4.17
CA LYS A 47 -7.67 -8.44 -5.01
C LYS A 47 -7.85 -7.05 -4.38
N VAL A 48 -8.14 -6.08 -5.23
CA VAL A 48 -8.93 -4.92 -4.83
C VAL A 48 -10.35 -5.19 -5.32
N LEU A 49 -11.31 -5.11 -4.42
CA LEU A 49 -12.71 -5.33 -4.71
C LEU A 49 -13.45 -4.00 -4.78
N TYR A 50 -14.40 -3.88 -5.71
CA TYR A 50 -15.41 -2.84 -5.68
C TYR A 50 -16.68 -3.38 -5.02
N ILE A 51 -17.18 -2.68 -4.02
CA ILE A 51 -18.42 -3.01 -3.29
C ILE A 51 -19.44 -1.94 -3.64
N ASP A 52 -20.53 -2.34 -4.30
CA ASP A 52 -21.58 -1.43 -4.71
C ASP A 52 -22.49 -1.01 -3.55
N LYS A 53 -23.44 -0.08 -3.79
CA LYS A 53 -24.41 0.38 -2.79
C LYS A 53 -25.38 -0.70 -2.28
N ASN A 54 -25.48 -1.83 -2.96
CA ASN A 54 -26.29 -2.97 -2.56
C ASN A 54 -25.47 -4.06 -1.86
N TRP A 55 -24.21 -3.76 -1.55
CA TRP A 55 -23.25 -4.68 -0.92
C TRP A 55 -22.84 -5.88 -1.79
N ASN A 56 -22.99 -5.80 -3.12
CA ASN A 56 -22.43 -6.78 -4.02
C ASN A 56 -20.95 -6.44 -4.27
N SER A 57 -20.10 -7.46 -4.23
CA SER A 57 -18.68 -7.32 -4.56
C SER A 57 -18.42 -7.71 -6.02
N SER A 58 -17.45 -7.03 -6.63
CA SER A 58 -16.85 -7.39 -7.90
C SER A 58 -15.35 -7.14 -7.86
N ILE A 59 -14.58 -7.88 -8.65
CA ILE A 59 -13.14 -7.69 -8.74
C ILE A 59 -12.87 -6.38 -9.48
N PHE A 60 -12.13 -5.47 -8.84
CA PHE A 60 -11.66 -4.22 -9.44
C PHE A 60 -10.27 -4.40 -10.06
N SER A 61 -9.33 -5.01 -9.32
CA SER A 61 -8.01 -5.39 -9.81
C SER A 61 -7.53 -6.68 -9.13
N TYR A 62 -6.52 -7.32 -9.66
CA TYR A 62 -6.02 -8.61 -9.19
C TYR A 62 -4.49 -8.66 -9.21
N GLY A 63 -3.90 -9.77 -8.76
CA GLY A 63 -2.44 -9.90 -8.68
C GLY A 63 -1.82 -9.16 -7.49
N HIS A 64 -2.55 -9.02 -6.39
CA HIS A 64 -2.09 -8.38 -5.16
C HIS A 64 -1.68 -9.40 -4.10
N ARG A 65 -0.59 -9.11 -3.37
CA ARG A 65 -0.11 -9.98 -2.28
C ARG A 65 -0.69 -9.59 -0.92
N ASN A 66 -0.38 -8.37 -0.46
CA ASN A 66 -0.80 -7.88 0.86
C ASN A 66 -0.89 -6.35 0.86
N PRO A 67 -1.91 -5.79 0.24
CA PRO A 67 -2.09 -4.34 0.14
C PRO A 67 -2.53 -3.76 1.49
N GLN A 68 -1.66 -2.92 2.09
CA GLN A 68 -1.81 -2.38 3.43
C GLN A 68 -2.24 -0.92 3.47
N GLY A 69 -2.10 -0.19 2.36
CA GLY A 69 -2.53 1.19 2.21
C GLY A 69 -3.41 1.37 0.98
N LEU A 70 -4.35 2.30 1.07
CA LEU A 70 -5.22 2.66 -0.05
C LEU A 70 -5.66 4.12 0.10
N ILE A 71 -5.44 4.93 -0.93
CA ILE A 71 -5.95 6.32 -0.98
C ILE A 71 -6.42 6.66 -2.39
N ILE A 72 -7.40 7.52 -2.46
CA ILE A 72 -7.94 8.02 -3.73
C ILE A 72 -7.79 9.55 -3.75
N LYS A 73 -7.12 10.05 -4.78
CA LYS A 73 -6.96 11.48 -5.02
C LYS A 73 -7.18 11.79 -6.49
N ASP A 74 -8.05 12.73 -6.77
CA ASP A 74 -8.35 13.20 -8.14
C ASP A 74 -8.55 12.04 -9.13
N GLU A 75 -9.36 11.04 -8.74
CA GLU A 75 -9.65 9.80 -9.46
C GLU A 75 -8.47 8.80 -9.55
N THR A 76 -7.27 9.19 -9.13
CA THR A 76 -6.12 8.27 -9.06
C THR A 76 -6.18 7.46 -7.76
N ILE A 77 -6.08 6.15 -7.89
CA ILE A 77 -6.10 5.22 -6.76
C ILE A 77 -4.67 4.77 -6.51
N PHE A 78 -4.14 5.05 -5.32
CA PHE A 78 -2.83 4.58 -4.89
C PHE A 78 -2.99 3.48 -3.87
N SER A 79 -2.17 2.44 -3.98
CA SER A 79 -2.06 1.36 -2.99
C SER A 79 -0.60 1.11 -2.62
N THR A 80 -0.37 0.79 -1.36
CA THR A 80 0.90 0.25 -0.89
C THR A 80 0.74 -1.21 -0.53
N GLU A 81 1.68 -2.05 -0.91
CA GLU A 81 1.63 -3.47 -0.54
C GLU A 81 3.00 -4.06 -0.19
N HIS A 82 2.96 -5.07 0.67
CA HIS A 82 4.15 -5.83 1.03
C HIS A 82 4.56 -6.78 -0.07
N GLY A 83 5.80 -6.69 -0.49
CA GLY A 83 6.47 -7.74 -1.25
C GLY A 83 6.84 -8.95 -0.37
N PRO A 84 7.45 -9.98 -0.96
CA PRO A 84 7.97 -11.13 -0.20
C PRO A 84 9.20 -10.74 0.65
N PHE A 85 10.40 -11.08 0.27
CA PHE A 85 11.63 -10.63 0.93
C PHE A 85 12.25 -9.48 0.12
N GLY A 86 11.85 -8.24 0.40
CA GLY A 86 12.06 -7.05 -0.44
C GLY A 86 10.87 -6.76 -1.34
N GLY A 87 10.93 -5.69 -2.11
CA GLY A 87 9.92 -5.34 -3.10
C GLY A 87 8.57 -4.90 -2.51
N ASP A 88 8.57 -4.16 -1.40
CA ASP A 88 7.37 -3.45 -0.97
C ASP A 88 7.05 -2.36 -2.00
N GLU A 89 5.80 -2.20 -2.42
CA GLU A 89 5.42 -1.45 -3.60
C GLU A 89 4.49 -0.28 -3.31
N LEU A 90 4.62 0.76 -4.14
CA LEU A 90 3.62 1.81 -4.33
C LEU A 90 3.04 1.65 -5.75
N ASN A 91 1.77 1.33 -5.82
CA ASN A 91 1.05 1.08 -7.06
C ASN A 91 0.02 2.18 -7.36
N ILE A 92 -0.20 2.47 -8.65
CA ILE A 92 -1.42 3.11 -9.14
C ILE A 92 -2.37 2.01 -9.57
N VAL A 93 -3.52 1.92 -8.88
CA VAL A 93 -4.48 0.83 -9.11
C VAL A 93 -5.52 1.25 -10.14
N ALA A 94 -5.74 0.42 -11.15
CA ALA A 94 -6.72 0.63 -12.21
C ALA A 94 -7.63 -0.60 -12.40
N GLU A 95 -8.86 -0.34 -12.85
CA GLU A 95 -9.86 -1.39 -13.06
C GLU A 95 -9.41 -2.39 -14.14
N GLY A 96 -9.59 -3.68 -13.85
CA GLY A 96 -9.28 -4.79 -14.75
C GLY A 96 -7.79 -5.11 -14.92
N LYS A 97 -6.91 -4.48 -14.11
CA LYS A 97 -5.46 -4.65 -14.21
C LYS A 97 -4.91 -5.71 -13.28
N ASP A 98 -3.82 -6.37 -13.73
CA ASP A 98 -3.06 -7.39 -13.02
C ASP A 98 -1.74 -6.81 -12.52
N TYR A 99 -1.46 -7.00 -11.22
CA TYR A 99 -0.25 -6.50 -10.54
C TYR A 99 0.80 -7.60 -10.30
N GLY A 100 0.61 -8.78 -10.90
CA GLY A 100 1.62 -9.83 -11.08
C GLY A 100 1.71 -10.88 -9.99
N TRP A 101 1.30 -10.62 -8.75
CA TRP A 101 1.38 -11.64 -7.70
C TRP A 101 0.41 -12.81 -7.98
N PRO A 102 0.84 -14.09 -7.82
CA PRO A 102 2.15 -14.55 -7.32
C PRO A 102 3.21 -14.82 -8.39
N SER A 103 2.94 -14.56 -9.67
CA SER A 103 3.83 -14.91 -10.78
C SER A 103 5.05 -14.00 -10.86
N SER A 104 4.89 -12.73 -10.52
CA SER A 104 5.93 -11.72 -10.52
C SER A 104 5.99 -10.93 -9.23
N ALA A 105 7.18 -10.51 -8.80
CA ALA A 105 7.42 -9.64 -7.64
C ALA A 105 8.85 -9.09 -7.65
N TYR A 106 9.06 -7.92 -7.07
CA TYR A 106 10.38 -7.28 -6.91
C TYR A 106 11.18 -7.78 -5.69
N GLY A 107 10.74 -8.84 -5.04
CA GLY A 107 11.42 -9.46 -3.90
C GLY A 107 11.86 -10.88 -4.17
N PHE A 108 12.46 -11.49 -3.16
CA PHE A 108 12.90 -12.88 -3.17
C PHE A 108 11.96 -13.75 -2.32
N THR A 109 11.96 -15.06 -2.52
CA THR A 109 11.36 -15.96 -1.54
C THR A 109 12.11 -15.88 -0.22
N TYR A 110 11.46 -16.29 0.87
CA TYR A 110 12.13 -16.35 2.19
C TYR A 110 13.31 -17.32 2.25
N GLY A 111 13.45 -18.25 1.29
CA GLY A 111 14.61 -19.10 1.07
C GLY A 111 15.75 -18.42 0.31
N LEU A 112 15.61 -17.15 -0.06
CA LEU A 112 16.52 -16.38 -0.92
C LEU A 112 16.68 -16.97 -2.32
N GLU A 113 15.76 -17.81 -2.75
CA GLU A 113 15.66 -18.29 -4.12
C GLU A 113 14.89 -17.24 -4.93
N ASN A 114 15.41 -16.90 -6.09
CA ASN A 114 14.71 -16.01 -7.03
C ASN A 114 13.79 -16.87 -7.90
N ILE A 115 12.55 -17.03 -7.46
CA ILE A 115 11.51 -17.76 -8.23
C ILE A 115 10.52 -16.82 -8.91
N TYR A 116 10.61 -15.50 -8.62
CA TYR A 116 9.75 -14.51 -9.25
C TYR A 116 10.46 -13.94 -10.48
N GLU A 117 9.70 -13.65 -11.50
CA GLU A 117 10.16 -12.80 -12.57
C GLU A 117 10.35 -11.38 -12.01
N LEU A 118 11.57 -10.85 -12.13
CA LEU A 118 11.89 -9.49 -11.66
C LEU A 118 11.45 -8.41 -12.65
N ASP A 119 11.01 -8.82 -13.81
CA ASP A 119 10.45 -7.95 -14.84
C ASP A 119 8.97 -8.34 -15.00
N HIS A 120 8.08 -7.44 -14.62
CA HIS A 120 6.64 -7.64 -14.82
C HIS A 120 6.29 -7.74 -16.32
N GLY A 121 7.23 -7.39 -17.21
CA GLY A 121 7.05 -7.50 -18.65
C GLY A 121 5.90 -6.61 -19.16
N GLN A 122 5.23 -7.08 -20.20
CA GLN A 122 4.07 -6.38 -20.77
C GLN A 122 2.73 -6.92 -20.23
N ASP A 123 2.79 -7.97 -19.41
CA ASP A 123 1.59 -8.68 -18.95
C ASP A 123 1.04 -8.15 -17.61
N PHE A 124 1.88 -7.46 -16.83
CA PHE A 124 1.52 -6.95 -15.50
C PHE A 124 1.74 -5.43 -15.40
N GLU A 125 1.00 -4.79 -14.52
CA GLU A 125 1.17 -3.36 -14.21
C GLU A 125 2.38 -3.17 -13.29
N GLU A 126 3.25 -2.23 -13.67
CA GLU A 126 4.45 -1.90 -12.90
C GLU A 126 4.13 -0.99 -11.71
N PRO A 127 4.74 -1.22 -10.54
CA PRO A 127 4.67 -0.26 -9.45
C PRO A 127 5.39 1.05 -9.85
N ILE A 128 4.85 2.19 -9.42
CA ILE A 128 5.54 3.48 -9.64
C ILE A 128 6.76 3.66 -8.75
N TYR A 129 6.87 2.85 -7.71
CA TYR A 129 8.05 2.76 -6.85
C TYR A 129 8.05 1.44 -6.05
N PHE A 130 9.23 0.87 -5.82
CA PHE A 130 9.40 -0.28 -4.93
C PHE A 130 10.61 -0.10 -4.01
N PHE A 131 10.52 -0.70 -2.82
CA PHE A 131 11.55 -0.62 -1.80
C PHE A 131 12.34 -1.93 -1.72
N THR A 132 13.65 -1.86 -1.90
CA THR A 132 14.57 -2.98 -1.69
C THR A 132 15.79 -2.48 -0.89
N PRO A 133 15.99 -2.98 0.34
CA PRO A 133 15.21 -4.03 1.04
C PRO A 133 13.80 -3.57 1.44
N SER A 134 12.94 -4.52 1.81
CA SER A 134 11.59 -4.26 2.34
C SER A 134 11.65 -3.36 3.58
N ILE A 135 10.81 -2.35 3.62
CA ILE A 135 10.64 -1.42 4.73
C ILE A 135 9.52 -1.84 5.71
N GLY A 136 8.76 -2.89 5.35
CA GLY A 136 7.53 -3.23 6.04
C GLY A 136 6.48 -2.14 5.85
N ILE A 137 6.16 -1.87 4.60
CA ILE A 137 5.24 -0.79 4.18
C ILE A 137 3.87 -0.92 4.85
N SER A 138 3.23 0.19 5.20
CA SER A 138 1.89 0.18 5.78
C SER A 138 0.98 1.19 5.07
N GLU A 139 0.34 2.10 5.77
CA GLU A 139 -0.60 3.06 5.17
C GLU A 139 0.12 4.18 4.43
N LEU A 140 -0.62 4.87 3.58
CA LEU A 140 -0.18 6.07 2.88
C LEU A 140 -1.21 7.20 3.02
N THR A 141 -0.74 8.43 2.86
CA THR A 141 -1.57 9.61 2.68
C THR A 141 -0.91 10.59 1.72
N ILE A 142 -1.69 11.46 1.08
CA ILE A 142 -1.12 12.58 0.32
C ILE A 142 -1.24 13.82 1.20
N TYR A 143 -0.14 14.51 1.37
CA TYR A 143 -0.12 15.68 2.22
C TYR A 143 -0.72 16.89 1.50
N GLU A 144 -1.73 17.49 2.12
CA GLU A 144 -2.38 18.73 1.70
C GLU A 144 -2.66 19.58 2.93
N GLY A 145 -1.65 20.32 3.37
CA GLY A 145 -1.78 21.07 4.61
C GLY A 145 -0.89 22.29 4.71
N LYS A 146 -1.15 23.11 5.71
CA LYS A 146 -0.38 24.34 5.98
C LYS A 146 0.77 24.12 6.97
N GLU A 147 0.71 23.04 7.72
CA GLU A 147 1.71 22.75 8.76
C GLU A 147 3.06 22.42 8.17
N PHE A 148 3.11 21.62 7.11
CA PHE A 148 4.34 21.25 6.40
C PHE A 148 4.25 21.60 4.92
N PRO A 149 4.28 22.90 4.54
CA PRO A 149 3.99 23.34 3.16
C PRO A 149 4.96 22.79 2.11
N ARG A 150 6.16 22.35 2.52
CA ARG A 150 7.14 21.71 1.62
C ARG A 150 6.74 20.29 1.20
N TRP A 151 5.79 19.67 1.91
CA TRP A 151 5.30 18.32 1.62
C TRP A 151 3.99 18.32 0.84
N ASN A 152 3.44 19.50 0.50
CA ASN A 152 2.23 19.53 -0.31
C ASN A 152 2.43 18.74 -1.60
N ASP A 153 1.45 17.89 -1.92
CA ASP A 153 1.42 16.92 -3.02
C ASP A 153 2.44 15.78 -2.92
N PHE A 154 3.09 15.60 -1.77
CA PHE A 154 3.90 14.42 -1.52
C PHE A 154 3.04 13.26 -1.04
N VAL A 155 3.33 12.07 -1.54
CA VAL A 155 2.84 10.81 -0.99
C VAL A 155 3.67 10.48 0.25
N LEU A 156 3.02 10.41 1.41
CA LEU A 156 3.65 10.01 2.66
C LEU A 156 3.31 8.55 2.93
N ILE A 157 4.33 7.72 3.08
CA ILE A 157 4.21 6.27 3.30
C ILE A 157 4.81 5.92 4.65
N THR A 158 4.10 5.14 5.44
CA THR A 158 4.58 4.69 6.74
C THR A 158 5.19 3.30 6.66
N SER A 159 6.12 3.02 7.56
CA SER A 159 6.80 1.73 7.64
C SER A 159 6.76 1.14 9.04
N LEU A 160 6.68 -0.19 9.09
CA LEU A 160 6.72 -0.97 10.32
C LEU A 160 8.14 -1.35 10.69
N LYS A 161 8.93 -1.82 9.72
CA LYS A 161 10.28 -2.33 9.95
C LYS A 161 11.26 -1.19 10.20
N ASP A 162 11.23 -0.16 9.39
CA ASP A 162 12.20 0.93 9.46
C ASP A 162 11.75 2.05 10.40
N MET A 163 10.51 1.97 10.94
CA MET A 163 9.95 2.94 11.89
C MET A 163 10.04 4.38 11.36
N THR A 164 9.78 4.56 10.08
CA THR A 164 10.04 5.76 9.29
C THR A 164 8.80 6.16 8.50
N VAL A 165 8.59 7.44 8.31
CA VAL A 165 7.71 7.99 7.28
C VAL A 165 8.57 8.36 6.08
N TYR A 166 8.26 7.77 4.93
CA TYR A 166 8.87 8.11 3.64
C TYR A 166 8.02 9.16 2.94
N SER A 167 8.65 10.22 2.43
CA SER A 167 7.99 11.27 1.67
C SER A 167 8.41 11.19 0.20
N LEU A 168 7.49 10.84 -0.68
CA LEU A 168 7.73 10.63 -2.09
C LEU A 168 7.12 11.77 -2.90
N LYS A 169 7.95 12.42 -3.73
CA LYS A 169 7.47 13.39 -4.69
C LYS A 169 7.29 12.72 -6.04
N LEU A 170 6.11 12.84 -6.59
CA LEU A 170 5.81 12.36 -7.93
C LEU A 170 6.19 13.41 -8.98
N ASP A 171 6.39 12.96 -10.21
CA ASP A 171 6.53 13.83 -11.37
C ASP A 171 5.21 14.56 -11.69
N SER A 172 5.21 15.43 -12.69
CA SER A 172 4.02 16.22 -13.07
C SER A 172 2.88 15.39 -13.64
N GLU A 173 3.14 14.15 -14.07
CA GLU A 173 2.13 13.21 -14.56
C GLU A 173 1.61 12.29 -13.44
N GLY A 174 2.25 12.31 -12.28
CA GLY A 174 1.91 11.43 -11.15
C GLY A 174 2.31 9.96 -11.36
N LYS A 175 3.18 9.66 -12.33
CA LYS A 175 3.50 8.30 -12.77
C LYS A 175 4.86 7.78 -12.31
N SER A 176 5.72 8.66 -11.81
CA SER A 176 7.07 8.29 -11.40
C SER A 176 7.48 9.05 -10.15
N VAL A 177 8.25 8.39 -9.28
CA VAL A 177 8.83 9.03 -8.09
C VAL A 177 10.14 9.71 -8.48
N ILE A 178 10.22 11.02 -8.26
CA ILE A 178 11.40 11.84 -8.60
C ILE A 178 12.24 12.25 -7.38
N HIS A 179 11.70 12.06 -6.17
CA HIS A 179 12.43 12.32 -4.92
C HIS A 179 11.85 11.46 -3.80
N VAL A 180 12.72 10.97 -2.93
CA VAL A 180 12.37 10.25 -1.70
C VAL A 180 13.09 10.91 -0.53
N GLY A 181 12.33 11.28 0.49
CA GLY A 181 12.84 11.75 1.78
C GLY A 181 12.43 10.79 2.88
N GLU A 182 13.12 10.84 4.01
CA GLU A 182 12.90 9.96 5.15
C GLU A 182 12.75 10.77 6.43
N MET A 183 11.80 10.39 7.28
CA MET A 183 11.61 10.94 8.61
C MET A 183 11.51 9.77 9.61
N TYR A 184 12.60 9.55 10.35
CA TYR A 184 12.63 8.51 11.37
C TYR A 184 11.74 8.90 12.56
N ILE A 185 10.80 8.04 12.91
CA ILE A 185 9.84 8.23 13.99
C ILE A 185 10.26 7.48 15.27
N GLY A 186 10.95 6.35 15.10
CA GLY A 186 11.40 5.50 16.21
C GLY A 186 10.36 4.51 16.69
N GLU A 187 9.22 4.38 16.00
CA GLU A 187 8.16 3.42 16.29
C GLU A 187 7.60 2.84 14.99
N ARG A 188 7.10 1.62 15.07
CA ARG A 188 6.40 0.93 13.97
C ARG A 188 5.06 1.61 13.71
N ILE A 189 4.91 2.26 12.57
CA ILE A 189 3.70 3.02 12.22
C ILE A 189 2.77 2.15 11.38
N ARG A 190 1.54 1.98 11.87
CA ARG A 190 0.49 1.18 11.23
C ARG A 190 -0.41 1.99 10.32
N ASP A 191 -0.66 3.24 10.69
CA ASP A 191 -1.62 4.11 10.02
C ASP A 191 -1.17 5.57 10.04
N ILE A 192 -1.56 6.36 9.04
CA ILE A 192 -1.28 7.79 8.96
C ILE A 192 -2.48 8.51 8.34
N THR A 193 -2.82 9.66 8.90
CA THR A 193 -3.86 10.53 8.36
C THR A 193 -3.50 12.00 8.55
N LEU A 194 -4.11 12.85 7.73
CA LEU A 194 -4.00 14.29 7.81
C LEU A 194 -5.16 14.84 8.65
N ALA A 195 -4.84 15.56 9.73
CA ALA A 195 -5.83 16.28 10.51
C ALA A 195 -6.28 17.56 9.79
N ASN A 196 -7.47 18.07 10.14
CA ASN A 196 -8.04 19.28 9.52
C ASN A 196 -7.18 20.54 9.66
N ASP A 197 -6.30 20.59 10.66
CA ASP A 197 -5.37 21.69 10.90
C ASP A 197 -4.01 21.52 10.18
N GLY A 198 -3.83 20.44 9.43
CA GLY A 198 -2.64 20.13 8.66
C GLY A 198 -1.58 19.33 9.41
N ARG A 199 -1.82 18.96 10.67
CA ARG A 199 -0.95 18.06 11.41
C ARG A 199 -1.08 16.63 10.90
N LEU A 200 -0.01 15.87 10.98
CA LEU A 200 -0.05 14.43 10.72
C LEU A 200 -0.36 13.68 12.00
N VAL A 201 -1.30 12.76 11.91
CA VAL A 201 -1.67 11.85 13.02
C VAL A 201 -1.33 10.44 12.59
N MET A 202 -0.54 9.75 13.39
CA MET A 202 -0.06 8.40 13.11
C MET A 202 -0.41 7.47 14.27
N ALA A 203 -0.80 6.24 13.93
CA ALA A 203 -1.05 5.18 14.89
C ALA A 203 0.12 4.18 14.90
N GLY A 204 0.75 4.03 16.06
CA GLY A 204 1.80 3.04 16.27
C GLY A 204 1.26 1.63 16.52
N ASP A 205 2.08 0.65 16.19
CA ASP A 205 1.74 -0.79 16.30
C ASP A 205 1.49 -1.24 17.76
N LEU A 206 2.03 -0.51 18.73
CA LEU A 206 1.85 -0.76 20.16
C LEU A 206 0.72 0.06 20.81
N GLY A 207 -0.09 0.74 20.01
CA GLY A 207 -1.25 1.51 20.49
C GLY A 207 -0.94 2.97 20.82
N SER A 208 0.21 3.50 20.43
CA SER A 208 0.53 4.93 20.53
C SER A 208 -0.23 5.75 19.48
N LEU A 209 -0.50 7.01 19.84
CA LEU A 209 -0.95 8.04 18.91
C LEU A 209 0.12 9.13 18.85
N ILE A 210 0.71 9.29 17.67
CA ILE A 210 1.80 10.23 17.42
C ILE A 210 1.25 11.38 16.58
N ILE A 211 1.52 12.60 17.02
CA ILE A 211 1.09 13.81 16.32
C ILE A 211 2.34 14.59 15.91
N ALA A 212 2.55 14.77 14.60
CA ALA A 212 3.61 15.63 14.10
C ALA A 212 3.07 17.04 13.81
N SER A 213 3.76 18.03 14.38
CA SER A 213 3.48 19.45 14.19
C SER A 213 4.80 20.24 14.10
N ARG A 214 4.77 21.42 13.48
CA ARG A 214 5.93 22.31 13.50
C ARG A 214 6.19 22.83 14.91
N THR A 215 7.46 23.04 15.23
CA THR A 215 7.85 23.78 16.43
C THR A 215 7.87 25.29 16.13
N GLU A 216 7.75 26.14 17.16
CA GLU A 216 7.85 27.60 17.00
C GLU A 216 9.19 28.05 16.36
N LYS A 217 10.22 27.21 16.40
CA LYS A 217 11.52 27.47 15.77
C LYS A 217 11.53 27.29 14.25
N ASP A 218 10.51 26.62 13.71
CA ASP A 218 10.39 26.31 12.27
C ASP A 218 9.50 27.32 11.53
N ILE A 219 9.01 28.36 12.24
CA ILE A 219 8.24 29.46 11.66
C ILE A 219 9.23 30.54 11.27
N PRO A 220 9.37 30.88 9.95
CA PRO A 220 10.28 31.91 9.48
C PRO A 220 9.87 33.30 9.93
#